data_95c10a33a507cbaaa12afe35ba4304b2
#
_entry.id   95c10a33a507cbaaa12afe35ba4304b2
#
_cell.length_a   1.000
_cell.length_b   1.000
_cell.length_c   1.000
_cell.angle_alpha   90.00
_cell.angle_beta   90.00
_cell.angle_gamma   90.00
#
_symmetry.space_group_name_H-M   'P 1'
#
loop_
_entity.id
_entity.type
_entity.pdbx_description
1 polymer ?
#
loop_
_entity_poly.entity_id
_entity_poly.type
_entity_poly.pdbx_seq_one_letter_code
_entity_poly.pdbx_strand_id
1 'polypeptide(L)'
;VWFVGDNPIHMRSVLKDTPVWEAVQHVLKEGGLVVGVGASASAFCDPMIDPRGGALALGLGLLTGMAIVTQSETVTVDRHARAKKLANVPLVFLPSSSALIRRGHEWEEVGPNEKVGQLPT
;
A
#
# COMPACT_ATOMS: atom_id res chain seq x y z
N VAL A 1 -8.15 -13.46 2.19
CA VAL A 1 -9.03 -12.28 2.14
C VAL A 1 -8.54 -11.33 1.08
N TRP A 2 -9.45 -10.92 0.22
CA TRP A 2 -9.16 -10.00 -0.88
C TRP A 2 -9.90 -8.69 -0.68
N PHE A 3 -9.20 -7.59 -0.82
CA PHE A 3 -9.77 -6.25 -0.85
C PHE A 3 -9.60 -5.67 -2.24
N VAL A 4 -10.69 -5.24 -2.85
CA VAL A 4 -10.72 -4.64 -4.18
C VAL A 4 -11.45 -3.30 -4.07
N GLY A 5 -10.79 -2.22 -4.45
CA GLY A 5 -11.40 -0.90 -4.36
C GLY A 5 -10.50 0.18 -4.91
N ASP A 6 -11.09 1.36 -5.12
CA ASP A 6 -10.43 2.50 -5.75
C ASP A 6 -10.25 3.71 -4.82
N ASN A 7 -10.68 3.61 -3.56
CA ASN A 7 -10.60 4.74 -2.62
C ASN A 7 -9.94 4.30 -1.30
N PRO A 8 -8.62 4.52 -1.14
CA PRO A 8 -7.91 4.08 0.05
C PRO A 8 -8.31 4.84 1.31
N ILE A 9 -8.68 6.11 1.19
CA ILE A 9 -9.12 6.93 2.33
C ILE A 9 -10.44 6.37 2.89
N HIS A 10 -11.38 6.06 2.01
CA HIS A 10 -12.66 5.47 2.41
C HIS A 10 -12.45 4.10 3.06
N MET A 11 -11.64 3.25 2.44
CA MET A 11 -11.34 1.93 2.96
C MET A 11 -10.75 2.01 4.38
N ARG A 12 -9.79 2.90 4.59
CA ARG A 12 -9.23 3.12 5.91
C ARG A 12 -10.29 3.58 6.91
N SER A 13 -11.13 4.53 6.51
CA SER A 13 -12.18 5.08 7.39
C SER A 13 -13.20 4.03 7.83
N VAL A 14 -13.52 3.10 6.94
CA VAL A 14 -14.50 2.03 7.21
C VAL A 14 -13.91 0.91 8.06
N LEU A 15 -12.64 0.58 7.86
CA LEU A 15 -12.03 -0.61 8.47
C LEU A 15 -11.23 -0.32 9.75
N LYS A 16 -10.60 0.85 9.85
CA LYS A 16 -9.70 1.14 10.96
C LYS A 16 -10.42 1.03 12.31
N ASP A 17 -9.79 0.34 13.25
CA ASP A 17 -10.28 0.13 14.61
C ASP A 17 -11.63 -0.60 14.68
N THR A 18 -11.90 -1.48 13.71
CA THR A 18 -13.12 -2.28 13.68
C THR A 18 -12.86 -3.76 13.97
N PRO A 19 -13.88 -4.51 14.42
CA PRO A 19 -13.75 -5.96 14.57
C PRO A 19 -13.45 -6.68 13.26
N VAL A 20 -13.93 -6.18 12.13
CA VAL A 20 -13.61 -6.73 10.78
C VAL A 20 -12.12 -6.64 10.52
N TRP A 21 -11.51 -5.48 10.79
CA TRP A 21 -10.09 -5.31 10.58
C TRP A 21 -9.25 -6.17 11.53
N GLU A 22 -9.67 -6.32 12.76
CA GLU A 22 -9.04 -7.25 13.69
C GLU A 22 -9.07 -8.69 13.18
N ALA A 23 -10.20 -9.10 12.60
CA ALA A 23 -10.34 -10.43 12.02
C ALA A 23 -9.39 -10.63 10.83
N VAL A 24 -9.21 -9.61 9.99
CA VAL A 24 -8.26 -9.64 8.86
C VAL A 24 -6.83 -9.79 9.36
N GLN A 25 -6.46 -9.02 10.38
CA GLN A 25 -5.13 -9.13 10.98
C GLN A 25 -4.90 -10.51 11.60
N HIS A 26 -5.92 -11.09 12.18
CA HIS A 26 -5.87 -12.44 12.74
C HIS A 26 -5.64 -13.49 11.65
N VAL A 27 -6.32 -13.38 10.51
CA VAL A 27 -6.09 -14.27 9.35
C VAL A 27 -4.62 -14.24 8.94
N LEU A 28 -4.03 -13.06 8.84
CA LEU A 28 -2.63 -12.91 8.46
C LEU A 28 -1.70 -13.52 9.51
N LYS A 29 -1.98 -13.31 10.79
CA LYS A 29 -1.20 -13.82 11.90
C LYS A 29 -1.23 -15.36 11.97
N GLU A 30 -2.35 -15.97 11.61
CA GLU A 30 -2.52 -17.42 11.57
C GLU A 30 -1.99 -18.06 10.27
N GLY A 31 -1.26 -17.34 9.47
CA GLY A 31 -0.63 -17.87 8.26
C GLY A 31 -1.52 -17.79 7.00
N GLY A 32 -2.63 -17.08 7.07
CA GLY A 32 -3.49 -16.85 5.93
C GLY A 32 -2.97 -15.76 5.00
N LEU A 33 -3.70 -15.51 3.93
CA LEU A 33 -3.34 -14.55 2.89
C LEU A 33 -4.28 -13.36 2.90
N VAL A 34 -3.69 -12.16 2.85
CA VAL A 34 -4.43 -10.90 2.67
C VAL A 34 -3.91 -10.23 1.41
N VAL A 35 -4.82 -9.89 0.50
CA VAL A 35 -4.50 -9.32 -0.80
C VAL A 35 -5.22 -7.99 -0.98
N GLY A 36 -4.49 -6.97 -1.39
CA GLY A 36 -5.05 -5.69 -1.82
C GLY A 36 -4.87 -5.52 -3.32
N VAL A 37 -5.95 -5.15 -3.99
CA VAL A 37 -5.96 -4.90 -5.44
C VAL A 37 -6.27 -3.44 -5.69
N GLY A 38 -5.44 -2.80 -6.50
CA GLY A 38 -5.58 -1.37 -6.80
C GLY A 38 -5.32 -0.52 -5.57
N ALA A 39 -6.15 0.47 -5.34
CA ALA A 39 -6.00 1.42 -4.24
C ALA A 39 -6.06 0.78 -2.85
N SER A 40 -6.66 -0.40 -2.72
CA SER A 40 -6.69 -1.16 -1.47
C SER A 40 -5.31 -1.51 -0.96
N ALA A 41 -4.38 -1.82 -1.86
CA ALA A 41 -3.00 -2.10 -1.49
C ALA A 41 -2.31 -0.88 -0.86
N SER A 42 -2.61 0.30 -1.38
CA SER A 42 -2.09 1.56 -0.81
C SER A 42 -2.57 1.75 0.64
N ALA A 43 -3.82 1.44 0.92
CA ALA A 43 -4.40 1.61 2.26
C ALA A 43 -3.81 0.65 3.31
N PHE A 44 -3.18 -0.44 2.90
CA PHE A 44 -2.49 -1.36 3.84
C PHE A 44 -1.27 -0.72 4.50
N CYS A 45 -0.71 0.29 3.88
CA CYS A 45 0.49 0.96 4.37
C CYS A 45 0.16 2.01 5.44
N ASP A 46 1.08 2.22 6.36
CA ASP A 46 1.06 3.37 7.25
C ASP A 46 2.49 3.93 7.31
N PRO A 47 2.72 5.11 6.78
CA PRO A 47 1.77 6.01 6.12
C PRO A 47 1.34 5.51 4.74
N MET A 48 0.20 5.99 4.27
CA MET A 48 -0.22 5.79 2.88
C MET A 48 -0.17 7.11 2.10
N ILE A 49 -0.20 7.02 0.78
CA ILE A 49 -0.25 8.21 -0.08
C ILE A 49 -1.72 8.62 -0.28
N ASP A 50 -2.02 9.88 0.03
CA ASP A 50 -3.33 10.45 -0.28
C ASP A 50 -3.43 10.67 -1.78
N PRO A 51 -4.36 9.99 -2.48
CA PRO A 51 -4.45 10.09 -3.94
C PRO A 51 -4.87 11.47 -4.44
N ARG A 52 -5.42 12.31 -3.57
CA ARG A 52 -5.88 13.66 -3.94
C ARG A 52 -4.73 14.62 -4.12
N GLY A 53 -3.70 14.56 -3.27
CA GLY A 53 -2.61 15.53 -3.29
C GLY A 53 -1.22 14.95 -3.22
N GLY A 54 -1.08 13.64 -3.04
CA GLY A 54 0.22 12.97 -2.93
C GLY A 54 0.90 13.12 -1.56
N ALA A 55 0.24 13.73 -0.60
CA ALA A 55 0.75 13.83 0.76
C ALA A 55 0.59 12.51 1.51
N LEU A 56 1.35 12.34 2.58
CA LEU A 56 1.22 11.17 3.45
C LEU A 56 0.01 11.31 4.37
N ALA A 57 -0.67 10.20 4.61
CA ALA A 57 -1.82 10.11 5.49
C ALA A 57 -1.74 8.83 6.32
N LEU A 58 -2.54 8.72 7.37
CA LEU A 58 -2.62 7.51 8.17
C LEU A 58 -3.27 6.38 7.36
N GLY A 59 -2.63 5.22 7.35
CA GLY A 59 -3.14 4.02 6.72
C GLY A 59 -3.58 2.97 7.75
N LEU A 60 -3.82 1.75 7.27
CA LEU A 60 -4.27 0.65 8.11
C LEU A 60 -3.14 -0.05 8.88
N GLY A 61 -1.91 0.05 8.39
CA GLY A 61 -0.74 -0.41 9.13
C GLY A 61 -0.42 -1.90 9.06
N LEU A 62 -0.88 -2.61 8.03
CA LEU A 62 -0.36 -3.96 7.76
C LEU A 62 1.10 -3.90 7.34
N LEU A 63 1.45 -2.87 6.60
CA LEU A 63 2.82 -2.56 6.18
C LEU A 63 3.19 -1.20 6.76
N THR A 64 4.21 -1.15 7.58
CA THR A 64 4.64 0.08 8.26
C THR A 64 6.00 0.52 7.74
N GLY A 65 6.22 1.84 7.75
CA GLY A 65 7.50 2.41 7.35
C GLY A 65 7.75 2.37 5.85
N MET A 66 6.70 2.31 5.05
CA MET A 66 6.75 2.37 3.59
C MET A 66 5.40 2.81 3.04
N ALA A 67 5.36 3.22 1.79
CA ALA A 67 4.11 3.53 1.11
C ALA A 67 4.13 2.96 -0.31
N ILE A 68 2.94 2.67 -0.84
CA ILE A 68 2.78 2.10 -2.19
C ILE A 68 1.89 3.03 -2.99
N VAL A 69 2.35 3.36 -4.20
CA VAL A 69 1.54 4.04 -5.22
C VAL A 69 1.11 2.98 -6.22
N THR A 70 -0.17 2.63 -6.21
CA THR A 70 -0.72 1.63 -7.12
C THR A 70 -1.14 2.24 -8.44
N GLN A 71 -1.32 1.41 -9.47
CA GLN A 71 -1.70 1.85 -10.81
C GLN A 71 -0.76 2.97 -11.30
N SER A 72 0.55 2.77 -11.10
CA SER A 72 1.55 3.82 -11.30
C SER A 72 1.63 4.29 -12.75
N GLU A 73 1.19 3.49 -13.72
CA GLU A 73 1.10 3.90 -15.12
C GLU A 73 0.08 5.03 -15.35
N THR A 74 -0.85 5.23 -14.42
CA THR A 74 -1.85 6.30 -14.50
C THR A 74 -1.41 7.59 -13.82
N VAL A 75 -0.32 7.55 -13.08
CA VAL A 75 0.19 8.70 -12.32
C VAL A 75 0.93 9.64 -13.24
N THR A 76 0.56 10.92 -13.21
CA THR A 76 1.25 11.95 -14.01
C THR A 76 2.68 12.16 -13.54
N VAL A 77 3.52 12.72 -14.42
CA VAL A 77 4.92 13.03 -14.07
C VAL A 77 4.98 13.97 -12.86
N ASP A 78 4.10 14.95 -12.79
CA ASP A 78 4.06 15.89 -11.68
C ASP A 78 3.68 15.22 -10.35
N ARG A 79 2.69 14.33 -10.39
CA ARG A 79 2.27 13.59 -9.19
C ARG A 79 3.33 12.61 -8.71
N HIS A 80 4.01 11.96 -9.65
CA HIS A 80 5.12 11.08 -9.36
C HIS A 80 6.26 11.83 -8.65
N ALA A 81 6.66 12.97 -9.21
CA ALA A 81 7.69 13.81 -8.60
C ALA A 81 7.27 14.34 -7.22
N ARG A 82 6.00 14.73 -7.07
CA ARG A 82 5.47 15.22 -5.81
C ARG A 82 5.46 14.13 -4.73
N ALA A 83 5.07 12.91 -5.07
CA ALA A 83 5.10 11.80 -4.14
C ALA A 83 6.52 11.54 -3.63
N LYS A 84 7.50 11.52 -4.52
CA LYS A 84 8.92 11.39 -4.16
C LYS A 84 9.38 12.50 -3.23
N LYS A 85 8.97 13.73 -3.52
CA LYS A 85 9.39 14.91 -2.75
C LYS A 85 8.79 14.91 -1.34
N LEU A 86 7.52 14.53 -1.19
CA LEU A 86 6.81 14.58 0.08
C LEU A 86 7.04 13.37 0.96
N ALA A 87 7.48 12.26 0.41
CA ALA A 87 7.66 11.04 1.17
C ALA A 87 8.86 11.13 2.11
N ASN A 88 8.65 10.73 3.35
CA ASN A 88 9.69 10.53 4.34
C ASN A 88 9.92 9.04 4.65
N VAL A 89 9.37 8.18 3.82
CA VAL A 89 9.49 6.71 3.90
C VAL A 89 9.82 6.18 2.51
N PRO A 90 10.34 4.94 2.41
CA PRO A 90 10.51 4.30 1.11
C PRO A 90 9.19 4.18 0.36
N LEU A 91 9.26 4.34 -0.97
CA LEU A 91 8.11 4.24 -1.88
C LEU A 91 8.27 3.08 -2.84
N VAL A 92 7.15 2.45 -3.18
CA VAL A 92 7.06 1.53 -4.31
C VAL A 92 6.00 2.07 -5.28
N PHE A 93 6.40 2.31 -6.52
CA PHE A 93 5.48 2.61 -7.61
C PHE A 93 5.15 1.30 -8.31
N LEU A 94 3.92 0.84 -8.16
CA LEU A 94 3.49 -0.49 -8.59
C LEU A 94 2.47 -0.36 -9.73
N PRO A 95 2.87 -0.73 -10.97
CA PRO A 95 1.92 -0.75 -12.09
C PRO A 95 0.84 -1.81 -11.92
N SER A 96 -0.25 -1.66 -12.65
CA SER A 96 -1.39 -2.61 -12.63
C SER A 96 -1.00 -4.03 -13.05
N SER A 97 0.08 -4.16 -13.84
CA SER A 97 0.58 -5.46 -14.30
C SER A 97 1.51 -6.16 -13.31
N SER A 98 1.74 -5.57 -12.16
CA SER A 98 2.75 -6.05 -11.20
C SER A 98 2.14 -6.40 -9.86
N ALA A 99 2.90 -7.15 -9.07
CA ALA A 99 2.52 -7.49 -7.71
C ALA A 99 3.75 -7.41 -6.79
N LEU A 100 3.50 -7.06 -5.54
CA LEU A 100 4.50 -7.08 -4.49
C LEU A 100 3.99 -8.00 -3.39
N ILE A 101 4.79 -8.99 -3.03
CA ILE A 101 4.40 -10.03 -2.07
C ILE A 101 5.35 -9.99 -0.89
N ARG A 102 4.80 -10.00 0.30
CA ARG A 102 5.58 -10.13 1.53
C ARG A 102 5.28 -11.45 2.22
N ARG A 103 6.34 -12.19 2.54
CA ARG A 103 6.27 -13.41 3.33
C ARG A 103 7.24 -13.28 4.50
N GLY A 104 6.71 -13.09 5.70
CA GLY A 104 7.57 -12.81 6.87
C GLY A 104 8.39 -11.54 6.67
N HIS A 105 9.70 -11.68 6.59
CA HIS A 105 10.62 -10.56 6.37
C HIS A 105 11.12 -10.47 4.92
N GLU A 106 10.61 -11.32 4.02
CA GLU A 106 11.05 -11.39 2.64
C GLU A 106 10.04 -10.75 1.71
N TRP A 107 10.57 -10.12 0.65
CA TRP A 107 9.79 -9.50 -0.41
C TRP A 107 10.01 -10.25 -1.71
N GLU A 108 8.93 -10.44 -2.47
CA GLU A 108 8.97 -10.97 -3.82
C GLU A 108 8.28 -9.99 -4.75
N GLU A 109 8.93 -9.69 -5.87
CA GLU A 109 8.43 -8.77 -6.88
C GLU A 109 8.03 -9.56 -8.12
N VAL A 110 6.81 -9.33 -8.59
CA VAL A 110 6.31 -9.93 -9.83
C VAL A 110 5.99 -8.80 -10.79
N GLY A 111 6.69 -8.77 -11.92
CA GLY A 111 6.55 -7.70 -12.90
C GLY A 111 7.35 -6.45 -12.57
N PRO A 112 7.27 -5.42 -13.44
CA PRO A 112 8.04 -4.20 -13.26
C PRO A 112 7.52 -3.36 -12.09
N ASN A 113 8.45 -2.68 -11.42
CA ASN A 113 8.13 -1.70 -10.38
C ASN A 113 9.27 -0.71 -10.24
N GLU A 114 9.01 0.40 -9.57
CA GLU A 114 10.05 1.37 -9.21
C GLU A 114 10.09 1.50 -7.70
N LYS A 115 11.24 1.25 -7.09
CA LYS A 115 11.45 1.46 -5.65
C LYS A 115 12.30 2.70 -5.42
N VAL A 116 11.89 3.51 -4.47
CA VAL A 116 12.64 4.66 -3.98
C VAL A 116 12.96 4.41 -2.53
N GLY A 117 14.22 4.16 -2.23
CA GLY A 117 14.66 3.74 -0.91
C GLY A 117 14.58 2.22 -0.71
N GLN A 118 14.96 1.78 0.48
CA GLN A 118 15.01 0.36 0.81
C GLN A 118 13.77 -0.04 1.62
N LEU A 119 13.10 -1.10 1.19
CA LEU A 119 11.92 -1.61 1.87
C LEU A 119 12.27 -2.15 3.26
N PRO A 120 11.36 -2.01 4.23
CA PRO A 120 11.58 -2.54 5.57
C PRO A 120 11.59 -4.07 5.56
N THR A 121 12.39 -4.64 6.40
CA THR A 121 12.46 -6.11 6.64
C THR A 121 11.91 -6.44 8.06
#